data_a893617707e1ab1660f2bba3cddf4da2
#
_entry.id   a893617707e1ab1660f2bba3cddf4da2
#
_cell.length_a   1.000
_cell.length_b   1.000
_cell.length_c   1.000
_cell.angle_alpha   90.00
_cell.angle_beta   90.00
_cell.angle_gamma   90.00
#
_symmetry.space_group_name_H-M   'P 1'
#
loop_
_entity.id
_entity.type
_entity.pdbx_description
1 polymer ?
#
loop_
_entity_poly.entity_id
_entity_poly.type
_entity_poly.pdbx_seq_one_letter_code
_entity_poly.pdbx_strand_id
1 'polypeptide(L)'
;MKNKAHSPKIIKKDWGQEVWMANNLENNYCGKIISIGPGCSTSLHFHSKKHETFFIVEGSLELHIIDTESTQEQVICLEVGDTYVLERNVPHKLASCQGCELIEISTYHL
;
A
#
# COMPACT_ATOMS: atom_id res chain seq x y z
N MET A 1 -13.73 -25.42 -13.57
CA MET A 1 -13.97 -23.99 -13.74
C MET A 1 -14.77 -23.41 -12.57
N LYS A 2 -14.44 -22.21 -12.15
CA LYS A 2 -15.03 -21.61 -10.98
C LYS A 2 -15.76 -20.32 -11.36
N ASN A 3 -17.09 -20.40 -11.42
CA ASN A 3 -17.95 -19.26 -11.76
C ASN A 3 -18.65 -18.73 -10.53
N LYS A 4 -17.88 -18.46 -9.47
CA LYS A 4 -18.48 -17.95 -8.25
C LYS A 4 -17.58 -16.90 -7.60
N ALA A 5 -18.24 -15.98 -6.90
CA ALA A 5 -17.55 -14.96 -6.15
C ALA A 5 -16.79 -15.55 -4.97
N HIS A 6 -15.74 -14.88 -4.58
CA HIS A 6 -14.94 -15.22 -3.39
C HIS A 6 -14.94 -14.02 -2.44
N SER A 7 -14.89 -14.32 -1.16
CA SER A 7 -14.67 -13.28 -0.16
C SER A 7 -13.20 -12.93 -0.10
N PRO A 8 -12.87 -11.64 0.05
CA PRO A 8 -11.48 -11.24 0.19
C PRO A 8 -10.90 -11.71 1.52
N LYS A 9 -9.58 -11.81 1.60
CA LYS A 9 -8.88 -12.08 2.83
C LYS A 9 -8.69 -10.76 3.57
N ILE A 10 -9.07 -10.71 4.85
CA ILE A 10 -8.90 -9.52 5.68
C ILE A 10 -7.80 -9.78 6.70
N ILE A 11 -6.82 -8.89 6.75
CA ILE A 11 -5.71 -8.99 7.69
C ILE A 11 -5.75 -7.76 8.59
N LYS A 12 -5.99 -7.98 9.89
CA LYS A 12 -5.99 -6.93 10.88
C LYS A 12 -4.58 -6.59 11.29
N LYS A 13 -4.31 -5.30 11.43
CA LYS A 13 -3.04 -4.75 11.89
C LYS A 13 -3.27 -3.80 13.04
N ASP A 14 -2.25 -3.51 13.84
CA ASP A 14 -2.36 -2.51 14.89
C ASP A 14 -2.56 -1.08 14.36
N TRP A 15 -2.20 -0.83 13.10
CA TRP A 15 -2.40 0.47 12.44
C TRP A 15 -3.69 0.55 11.61
N GLY A 16 -4.43 -0.57 11.44
CA GLY A 16 -5.64 -0.61 10.61
C GLY A 16 -5.87 -1.98 10.03
N GLN A 17 -6.05 -2.07 8.73
CA GLN A 17 -6.27 -3.37 8.08
C GLN A 17 -5.92 -3.36 6.61
N GLU A 18 -5.75 -4.56 6.07
CA GLU A 18 -5.64 -4.81 4.64
C GLU A 18 -6.75 -5.75 4.20
N VAL A 19 -7.42 -5.39 3.12
CA VAL A 19 -8.39 -6.27 2.45
C VAL A 19 -7.73 -6.75 1.16
N TRP A 20 -7.38 -8.01 1.11
CA TRP A 20 -6.71 -8.59 -0.06
C TRP A 20 -7.79 -9.04 -1.06
N MET A 21 -8.01 -8.23 -2.07
CA MET A 21 -8.97 -8.53 -3.13
C MET A 21 -8.42 -9.58 -4.09
N ALA A 22 -7.13 -9.54 -4.32
CA ALA A 22 -6.44 -10.47 -5.21
C ALA A 22 -4.97 -10.55 -4.84
N ASN A 23 -4.41 -11.75 -4.91
CA ASN A 23 -2.96 -11.96 -4.84
C ASN A 23 -2.63 -13.20 -5.65
N ASN A 24 -2.43 -13.01 -6.95
CA ASN A 24 -2.36 -14.09 -7.93
C ASN A 24 -0.92 -14.31 -8.37
N LEU A 25 -0.34 -15.43 -7.93
CA LEU A 25 1.04 -15.78 -8.26
C LEU A 25 1.19 -16.10 -9.74
N GLU A 26 0.26 -16.89 -10.27
CA GLU A 26 0.34 -17.37 -11.64
C GLU A 26 0.34 -16.24 -12.65
N ASN A 27 -0.50 -15.23 -12.42
CA ASN A 27 -0.63 -14.10 -13.33
C ASN A 27 0.05 -12.82 -12.82
N ASN A 28 0.75 -12.92 -11.71
CA ASN A 28 1.59 -11.86 -11.15
C ASN A 28 0.88 -10.54 -10.93
N TYR A 29 -0.23 -10.57 -10.18
CA TYR A 29 -0.88 -9.32 -9.77
C TYR A 29 -1.44 -9.43 -8.36
N CYS A 30 -1.60 -8.27 -7.75
CA CYS A 30 -2.15 -8.13 -6.41
C CYS A 30 -2.99 -6.87 -6.34
N GLY A 31 -4.09 -6.93 -5.62
CA GLY A 31 -4.94 -5.79 -5.36
C GLY A 31 -5.37 -5.79 -3.91
N LYS A 32 -5.15 -4.68 -3.22
CA LYS A 32 -5.51 -4.54 -1.81
C LYS A 32 -6.21 -3.21 -1.56
N ILE A 33 -7.12 -3.21 -0.59
CA ILE A 33 -7.59 -1.98 0.03
C ILE A 33 -6.89 -1.89 1.38
N ILE A 34 -6.17 -0.79 1.60
CA ILE A 34 -5.42 -0.56 2.83
C ILE A 34 -6.12 0.57 3.58
N SER A 35 -6.46 0.33 4.85
CA SER A 35 -7.07 1.33 5.70
C SER A 35 -6.12 1.63 6.86
N ILE A 36 -5.73 2.89 7.00
CA ILE A 36 -4.82 3.35 8.06
C ILE A 36 -5.62 4.22 9.01
N GLY A 37 -5.60 3.85 10.30
CA GLY A 37 -6.30 4.60 11.31
C GLY A 37 -5.65 5.96 11.59
N PRO A 38 -6.43 6.91 12.16
CA PRO A 38 -5.90 8.24 12.49
C PRO A 38 -4.69 8.14 13.42
N GLY A 39 -3.61 8.84 13.06
CA GLY A 39 -2.39 8.87 13.85
C GLY A 39 -1.55 7.61 13.78
N CYS A 40 -1.88 6.69 12.87
CA CYS A 40 -1.19 5.40 12.76
C CYS A 40 -0.24 5.37 11.56
N SER A 41 0.69 4.41 11.60
CA SER A 41 1.58 4.18 10.47
C SER A 41 2.00 2.72 10.41
N THR A 42 2.35 2.28 9.20
CA THR A 42 2.99 0.99 9.00
C THR A 42 4.45 1.07 9.45
N SER A 43 5.10 -0.08 9.58
CA SER A 43 6.55 -0.10 9.79
C SER A 43 7.28 0.26 8.49
N LEU A 44 8.52 0.71 8.64
CA LEU A 44 9.40 0.98 7.50
C LEU A 44 9.85 -0.36 6.90
N HIS A 45 9.68 -0.52 5.60
CA HIS A 45 10.08 -1.74 4.89
C HIS A 45 10.32 -1.45 3.41
N PHE A 46 10.84 -2.42 2.69
CA PHE A 46 10.99 -2.33 1.25
C PHE A 46 10.71 -3.69 0.61
N HIS A 47 10.41 -3.66 -0.69
CA HIS A 47 10.18 -4.87 -1.48
C HIS A 47 11.18 -4.91 -2.63
N SER A 48 11.89 -6.02 -2.77
CA SER A 48 12.85 -6.19 -3.85
C SER A 48 12.20 -6.65 -5.15
N LYS A 49 11.05 -7.30 -5.07
CA LYS A 49 10.39 -7.89 -6.26
C LYS A 49 9.06 -7.23 -6.58
N LYS A 50 8.38 -6.69 -5.58
CA LYS A 50 7.04 -6.14 -5.73
C LYS A 50 7.11 -4.70 -6.23
N HIS A 51 6.40 -4.42 -7.30
CA HIS A 51 6.21 -3.07 -7.84
C HIS A 51 4.78 -2.64 -7.54
N GLU A 52 4.57 -1.43 -7.03
CA GLU A 52 3.29 -1.00 -6.48
C GLU A 52 2.86 0.35 -7.03
N THR A 53 1.56 0.54 -7.13
CA THR A 53 0.93 1.84 -7.37
C THR A 53 -0.15 2.02 -6.31
N PHE A 54 -0.14 3.18 -5.66
CA PHE A 54 -1.16 3.55 -4.68
C PHE A 54 -2.14 4.55 -5.27
N PHE A 55 -3.40 4.41 -4.91
CA PHE A 55 -4.46 5.35 -5.27
C PHE A 55 -5.24 5.71 -4.01
N ILE A 56 -5.36 7.01 -3.70
CA ILE A 56 -6.00 7.46 -2.47
C ILE A 56 -7.50 7.60 -2.69
N VAL A 57 -8.27 6.85 -1.92
CA VAL A 57 -9.73 6.81 -2.01
C VAL A 57 -10.36 7.78 -1.01
N GLU A 58 -9.82 7.85 0.20
CA GLU A 58 -10.38 8.65 1.28
C GLU A 58 -9.28 9.11 2.21
N GLY A 59 -9.41 10.33 2.74
CA GLY A 59 -8.43 10.91 3.66
C GLY A 59 -7.19 11.38 2.94
N SER A 60 -6.06 11.32 3.64
CA SER A 60 -4.77 11.74 3.10
C SER A 60 -3.68 10.81 3.60
N LEU A 61 -2.66 10.60 2.78
CA LEU A 61 -1.53 9.72 3.07
C LEU A 61 -0.26 10.54 3.14
N GLU A 62 0.52 10.35 4.21
CA GLU A 62 1.91 10.79 4.26
C GLU A 62 2.78 9.57 3.94
N LEU A 63 3.28 9.55 2.73
CA LEU A 63 4.17 8.48 2.27
C LEU A 63 5.61 8.89 2.58
N HIS A 64 6.23 8.17 3.51
CA HIS A 64 7.62 8.38 3.87
C HIS A 64 8.48 7.43 3.03
N ILE A 65 9.43 7.99 2.30
CA ILE A 65 10.39 7.20 1.52
C ILE A 65 11.80 7.62 1.86
N ILE A 66 12.72 6.68 1.69
CA ILE A 66 14.15 6.97 1.83
C ILE A 66 14.77 6.92 0.44
N ASP A 67 15.32 8.05 0.02
CA ASP A 67 16.07 8.12 -1.23
C ASP A 67 17.33 7.27 -1.08
N THR A 68 17.47 6.26 -1.96
CA THR A 68 18.56 5.30 -1.84
C THR A 68 19.93 5.86 -2.25
N GLU A 69 19.95 6.99 -2.96
CA GLU A 69 21.21 7.65 -3.33
C GLU A 69 21.68 8.61 -2.25
N SER A 70 20.79 9.51 -1.80
CA SER A 70 21.15 10.53 -0.79
C SER A 70 20.99 10.03 0.64
N THR A 71 20.28 8.92 0.86
CA THR A 71 19.88 8.37 2.16
C THR A 71 19.00 9.31 2.98
N GLN A 72 18.43 10.33 2.34
CA GLN A 72 17.54 11.28 3.00
C GLN A 72 16.08 10.83 2.94
N GLU A 73 15.35 11.11 4.01
CA GLU A 73 13.92 10.86 4.05
C GLU A 73 13.19 11.98 3.32
N GLN A 74 12.20 11.58 2.52
CA GLN A 74 11.24 12.48 1.90
C GLN A 74 9.84 12.08 2.35
N VAL A 75 8.98 13.07 2.55
CA VAL A 75 7.57 12.83 2.87
C VAL A 75 6.74 13.38 1.73
N ILE A 76 5.97 12.51 1.11
CA ILE A 76 5.09 12.87 0.00
C ILE A 76 3.66 12.82 0.50
N CYS A 77 2.97 13.95 0.45
CA CYS A 77 1.57 14.05 0.87
C CYS A 77 0.67 13.78 -0.32
N LEU A 78 -0.16 12.74 -0.20
CA LEU A 78 -1.10 12.34 -1.25
C LEU A 78 -2.53 12.56 -0.78
N GLU A 79 -3.33 13.16 -1.66
CA GLU A 79 -4.72 13.48 -1.41
C GLU A 79 -5.65 12.57 -2.21
N VAL A 80 -6.93 12.61 -1.90
CA VAL A 80 -7.95 11.83 -2.62
C VAL A 80 -7.81 12.04 -4.14
N GLY A 81 -7.74 10.94 -4.87
CA GLY A 81 -7.61 10.95 -6.32
C GLY A 81 -6.17 10.93 -6.83
N ASP A 82 -5.19 11.10 -5.95
CA ASP A 82 -3.78 11.02 -6.35
C ASP A 82 -3.34 9.57 -6.53
N THR A 83 -2.42 9.36 -7.46
CA THR A 83 -1.72 8.10 -7.63
C THR A 83 -0.22 8.30 -7.42
N TYR A 84 0.44 7.25 -6.94
CA TYR A 84 1.88 7.27 -6.74
C TYR A 84 2.47 5.90 -7.05
N VAL A 85 3.49 5.87 -7.92
CA VAL A 85 4.20 4.63 -8.26
C VAL A 85 5.38 4.49 -7.32
N LEU A 86 5.39 3.39 -6.56
CA LEU A 86 6.48 3.07 -5.65
C LEU A 86 7.41 2.05 -6.32
N GLU A 87 8.65 2.48 -6.59
CA GLU A 87 9.63 1.64 -7.23
C GLU A 87 10.18 0.57 -6.28
N ARG A 88 10.72 -0.50 -6.85
CA ARG A 88 11.33 -1.57 -6.08
C ARG A 88 12.52 -1.06 -5.27
N ASN A 89 12.78 -1.69 -4.14
CA ASN A 89 13.93 -1.40 -3.26
C ASN A 89 13.89 -0.05 -2.56
N VAL A 90 12.79 0.70 -2.65
CA VAL A 90 12.67 1.97 -1.96
C VAL A 90 12.08 1.73 -0.57
N PRO A 91 12.83 1.98 0.51
CA PRO A 91 12.29 1.87 1.86
C PRO A 91 11.17 2.90 2.06
N HIS A 92 10.07 2.46 2.64
CA HIS A 92 8.90 3.31 2.78
C HIS A 92 8.05 2.91 3.97
N LYS A 93 7.26 3.85 4.45
CA LYS A 93 6.15 3.58 5.35
C LYS A 93 4.98 4.49 5.01
N LEU A 94 3.78 4.00 5.30
CA LEU A 94 2.55 4.71 5.07
C LEU A 94 2.02 5.21 6.41
N ALA A 95 1.72 6.49 6.49
CA ALA A 95 1.21 7.11 7.71
C ALA A 95 0.04 8.03 7.37
N SER A 96 -0.83 8.27 8.33
CA SER A 96 -1.93 9.22 8.15
C SER A 96 -2.29 9.85 9.49
N CYS A 97 -2.35 11.17 9.55
CA CYS A 97 -2.79 11.87 10.74
C CYS A 97 -4.28 11.71 10.98
N GLN A 98 -5.08 11.79 9.93
CA GLN A 98 -6.55 11.81 10.04
C GLN A 98 -7.21 10.50 9.65
N GLY A 99 -6.43 9.55 9.18
CA GLY A 99 -6.94 8.30 8.62
C GLY A 99 -6.94 8.35 7.10
N CYS A 100 -6.79 7.18 6.48
CA CYS A 100 -6.67 7.08 5.04
C CYS A 100 -7.16 5.72 4.57
N GLU A 101 -7.84 5.71 3.42
CA GLU A 101 -8.13 4.49 2.70
C GLU A 101 -7.53 4.61 1.31
N LEU A 102 -6.75 3.61 0.91
CA LEU A 102 -6.09 3.60 -0.38
C LEU A 102 -6.18 2.22 -1.02
N ILE A 103 -6.03 2.21 -2.33
CA ILE A 103 -5.95 0.97 -3.12
C ILE A 103 -4.49 0.78 -3.50
N GLU A 104 -3.99 -0.43 -3.28
CA GLU A 104 -2.71 -0.88 -3.80
C GLU A 104 -2.95 -1.77 -5.00
N ILE A 105 -2.36 -1.41 -6.13
CA ILE A 105 -2.27 -2.26 -7.31
C ILE A 105 -0.81 -2.64 -7.46
N SER A 106 -0.51 -3.92 -7.47
CA SER A 106 0.89 -4.33 -7.49
C SER A 106 1.09 -5.66 -8.19
N THR A 107 2.37 -6.03 -8.34
CA THR A 107 2.75 -7.40 -8.66
C THR A 107 2.48 -8.29 -7.45
N TYR A 108 2.66 -9.59 -7.61
CA TYR A 108 2.38 -10.56 -6.55
C TYR A 108 3.09 -10.20 -5.23
N HIS A 109 2.36 -10.32 -4.13
CA HIS A 109 2.87 -10.06 -2.78
C HIS A 109 3.34 -11.38 -2.16
N LEU A 110 4.60 -11.44 -1.82
CA LEU A 110 5.22 -12.60 -1.17
C LEU A 110 4.90 -12.64 0.31
#